data_9bee33483c53bb8775497d7e2158868b
#
_entry.id   9bee33483c53bb8775497d7e2158868b
#
_cell.length_a   1.000
_cell.length_b   1.000
_cell.length_c   1.000
_cell.angle_alpha   90.00
_cell.angle_beta   90.00
_cell.angle_gamma   90.00
#
_symmetry.space_group_name_H-M   'P 1'
#
loop_
_entity.id
_entity.type
_entity.pdbx_description
1 polymer ?
#
loop_
_entity_poly.entity_id
_entity_poly.type
_entity_poly.pdbx_seq_one_letter_code
_entity_poly.pdbx_strand_id
1 'polypeptide(L)'
;MTFLSTCRANVLKARAPMALAALTALAAGYTSVLATTTPASAMNIQTVKSPGGIEAWLVEEHSVPLMALRFAFSGGNSQDLKGKEGVANFITAMMDEGAGEIKSAEFQERMEEIAMRMSWDDSKDSFYGNFETLTSNREKAVELLKLAVTKPRFDKDAVDRIRQQLLANISYSEKDPDKVAGNAWFAMAFEGHPYGRPSNGTKESIAGVTSADLASFHKRNFARNNLKVVAVGDISAAELGKLLDDVFGGMPEKADLVDVAKIDPVNAGQQKIIEMDVPQSVAVFGLGAMARKDPDFMAAFVINHILGGGGFSAKLMEEVREKRGLAYSVYSYIQPFQHTSILSGSVATKNESMAESLDIIRAELKKMADQGPSASDLEGAKQYLTGSYALRFDTNSKIATQLLGLLQEGFGTDYVDTRNKLVEAITLDDVKRVAKRLLKSDGLIVTIVGKPANVKPISATVPGRG
;
A
#
# COMPACT_ATOMS: atom_id res chain seq x y z
N MET A 1 -10.20 69.20 -13.32
CA MET A 1 -11.23 69.57 -14.28
C MET A 1 -12.40 68.64 -14.02
N THR A 2 -13.30 69.01 -13.08
CA THR A 2 -14.53 69.82 -13.22
C THR A 2 -15.47 69.17 -14.24
N PHE A 3 -16.60 68.63 -13.78
CA PHE A 3 -17.93 69.15 -13.47
C PHE A 3 -18.78 67.96 -12.99
N LEU A 4 -19.31 67.86 -11.79
CA LEU A 4 -20.46 68.51 -11.11
C LEU A 4 -21.67 68.77 -11.99
N SER A 5 -22.77 68.09 -11.72
CA SER A 5 -23.97 68.62 -11.10
C SER A 5 -25.20 67.69 -11.29
N THR A 6 -25.76 67.21 -10.23
CA THR A 6 -27.08 67.59 -9.67
C THR A 6 -28.30 67.46 -10.61
N CYS A 7 -29.23 66.56 -10.26
CA CYS A 7 -30.63 66.99 -10.12
C CYS A 7 -31.40 66.03 -9.18
N ARG A 8 -32.10 66.71 -8.24
CA ARG A 8 -32.92 66.17 -7.15
C ARG A 8 -34.35 65.82 -7.62
N ALA A 9 -34.85 64.78 -6.97
CA ALA A 9 -36.19 64.68 -6.38
C ALA A 9 -37.49 64.83 -7.24
N ASN A 10 -38.34 63.84 -7.13
CA ASN A 10 -39.72 63.90 -6.61
C ASN A 10 -40.36 62.49 -6.74
N VAL A 11 -40.64 61.90 -5.66
CA VAL A 11 -41.78 61.93 -4.75
C VAL A 11 -42.93 60.91 -5.12
N LEU A 12 -43.00 59.94 -4.28
CA LEU A 12 -44.20 59.35 -3.60
C LEU A 12 -45.40 58.83 -4.40
N LYS A 13 -45.72 57.59 -3.98
CA LYS A 13 -47.04 56.96 -3.89
C LYS A 13 -47.47 56.04 -5.03
N ALA A 14 -47.20 54.75 -4.83
CA ALA A 14 -48.26 53.75 -4.99
C ALA A 14 -47.92 52.53 -4.11
N ARG A 15 -48.82 52.25 -3.23
CA ARG A 15 -48.84 51.24 -2.19
C ARG A 15 -48.97 49.82 -2.75
N ALA A 16 -48.29 48.92 -2.06
CA ALA A 16 -48.48 47.46 -2.01
C ALA A 16 -49.88 46.90 -2.42
N PRO A 17 -49.94 45.71 -3.03
CA PRO A 17 -49.55 44.46 -2.37
C PRO A 17 -48.85 43.46 -3.34
N MET A 18 -47.56 43.36 -3.36
CA MET A 18 -46.82 42.32 -4.04
C MET A 18 -45.83 41.56 -3.13
N ALA A 19 -45.83 41.84 -1.85
CA ALA A 19 -44.90 41.22 -0.91
C ALA A 19 -45.39 39.86 -0.32
N LEU A 20 -46.65 39.49 -0.53
CA LEU A 20 -47.19 38.25 0.05
C LEU A 20 -47.10 37.03 -0.90
N ALA A 21 -46.99 37.25 -2.23
CA ALA A 21 -46.89 36.19 -3.19
C ALA A 21 -45.45 35.67 -3.39
N ALA A 22 -44.43 36.46 -3.04
CA ALA A 22 -43.03 36.08 -3.16
C ALA A 22 -42.54 35.20 -1.99
N LEU A 23 -43.16 35.30 -0.80
CA LEU A 23 -42.79 34.47 0.35
C LEU A 23 -43.38 33.05 0.29
N THR A 24 -44.50 32.84 -0.40
CA THR A 24 -45.08 31.51 -0.57
C THR A 24 -44.37 30.69 -1.69
N ALA A 25 -43.79 31.34 -2.68
CA ALA A 25 -43.01 30.68 -3.71
C ALA A 25 -41.61 30.22 -3.23
N LEU A 26 -41.01 30.93 -2.27
CA LEU A 26 -39.75 30.52 -1.62
C LEU A 26 -39.93 29.35 -0.63
N ALA A 27 -41.07 29.22 0.02
CA ALA A 27 -41.37 28.12 0.93
C ALA A 27 -41.70 26.81 0.19
N ALA A 28 -42.27 26.88 -1.03
CA ALA A 28 -42.53 25.71 -1.88
C ALA A 28 -41.28 25.20 -2.60
N GLY A 29 -40.26 26.04 -2.81
CA GLY A 29 -38.96 25.65 -3.39
C GLY A 29 -38.05 24.92 -2.41
N TYR A 30 -38.21 25.08 -1.10
CA TYR A 30 -37.38 24.45 -0.07
C TYR A 30 -37.82 23.03 0.31
N THR A 31 -39.03 22.61 -0.07
CA THR A 31 -39.56 21.28 0.27
C THR A 31 -39.31 20.21 -0.82
N SER A 32 -38.73 20.57 -1.97
CA SER A 32 -38.47 19.62 -3.06
C SER A 32 -37.02 19.23 -3.22
N VAL A 33 -36.12 19.62 -2.33
CA VAL A 33 -34.71 19.12 -2.27
C VAL A 33 -34.53 18.30 -0.98
N LEU A 34 -35.52 17.52 -0.60
CA LEU A 34 -35.26 16.24 0.05
C LEU A 34 -34.81 15.32 -1.09
N ALA A 35 -33.56 15.50 -1.50
CA ALA A 35 -32.87 14.53 -2.32
C ALA A 35 -33.17 13.17 -1.68
N THR A 36 -33.83 12.31 -2.43
CA THR A 36 -33.79 10.88 -2.19
C THR A 36 -32.32 10.51 -2.26
N THR A 37 -31.64 10.54 -1.12
CA THR A 37 -30.38 9.84 -0.95
C THR A 37 -30.76 8.39 -1.18
N THR A 38 -30.65 7.93 -2.41
CA THR A 38 -30.53 6.50 -2.67
C THR A 38 -29.45 6.03 -1.72
N PRO A 39 -29.75 5.08 -0.82
CA PRO A 39 -28.71 4.51 0.02
C PRO A 39 -27.62 4.08 -0.94
N ALA A 40 -26.37 4.47 -0.69
CA ALA A 40 -25.24 3.97 -1.44
C ALA A 40 -25.42 2.44 -1.49
N SER A 41 -25.64 1.90 -2.68
CA SER A 41 -25.84 0.46 -2.84
C SER A 41 -24.61 -0.20 -2.25
N ALA A 42 -24.80 -1.08 -1.26
CA ALA A 42 -23.73 -1.88 -0.72
C ALA A 42 -23.03 -2.57 -1.91
N MET A 43 -21.72 -2.49 -1.98
CA MET A 43 -20.94 -3.09 -3.06
C MET A 43 -21.21 -4.59 -3.09
N ASN A 44 -21.81 -5.09 -4.18
CA ASN A 44 -22.12 -6.51 -4.31
C ASN A 44 -20.88 -7.29 -4.71
N ILE A 45 -20.19 -7.87 -3.72
CA ILE A 45 -19.00 -8.69 -3.93
C ILE A 45 -19.42 -10.16 -4.02
N GLN A 46 -19.29 -10.75 -5.21
CA GLN A 46 -19.62 -12.14 -5.46
C GLN A 46 -18.37 -13.01 -5.37
N THR A 47 -18.52 -14.24 -4.84
CA THR A 47 -17.49 -15.27 -4.98
C THR A 47 -17.82 -16.12 -6.20
N VAL A 48 -16.92 -16.12 -7.18
CA VAL A 48 -17.02 -16.89 -8.42
C VAL A 48 -16.06 -18.07 -8.34
N LYS A 49 -16.54 -19.26 -8.70
CA LYS A 49 -15.70 -20.44 -8.85
C LYS A 49 -15.79 -20.93 -10.29
N SER A 50 -14.63 -20.99 -10.95
CA SER A 50 -14.56 -21.50 -12.33
C SER A 50 -14.87 -23.00 -12.39
N PRO A 51 -15.25 -23.55 -13.57
CA PRO A 51 -15.35 -24.99 -13.77
C PRO A 51 -14.08 -25.75 -13.39
N GLY A 52 -12.90 -25.17 -13.61
CA GLY A 52 -11.59 -25.72 -13.22
C GLY A 52 -11.23 -25.55 -11.75
N GLY A 53 -12.14 -24.95 -10.93
CA GLY A 53 -12.00 -24.84 -9.48
C GLY A 53 -11.23 -23.61 -9.00
N ILE A 54 -10.92 -22.63 -9.86
CA ILE A 54 -10.24 -21.39 -9.48
C ILE A 54 -11.28 -20.43 -8.89
N GLU A 55 -10.97 -19.87 -7.72
CA GLU A 55 -11.87 -18.96 -7.01
C GLU A 55 -11.41 -17.50 -7.20
N ALA A 56 -12.38 -16.60 -7.41
CA ALA A 56 -12.18 -15.17 -7.52
C ALA A 56 -13.31 -14.40 -6.84
N TRP A 57 -13.02 -13.16 -6.43
CA TRP A 57 -14.05 -12.18 -6.11
C TRP A 57 -14.40 -11.34 -7.33
N LEU A 58 -15.67 -11.01 -7.48
CA LEU A 58 -16.21 -10.22 -8.58
C LEU A 58 -17.08 -9.09 -8.06
N VAL A 59 -16.88 -7.90 -8.62
CA VAL A 59 -17.83 -6.81 -8.58
C VAL A 59 -18.23 -6.48 -10.02
N GLU A 60 -19.48 -6.81 -10.39
CA GLU A 60 -20.02 -6.46 -11.71
C GLU A 60 -20.34 -4.97 -11.76
N GLU A 61 -19.76 -4.25 -12.71
CA GLU A 61 -19.97 -2.82 -12.95
C GLU A 61 -19.98 -2.55 -14.46
N HIS A 62 -21.17 -2.31 -14.99
CA HIS A 62 -21.40 -2.20 -16.45
C HIS A 62 -21.52 -0.75 -16.95
N SER A 63 -21.37 0.26 -16.07
CA SER A 63 -21.48 1.67 -16.46
C SER A 63 -20.30 2.13 -17.33
N VAL A 64 -19.14 1.49 -17.18
CA VAL A 64 -17.95 1.74 -17.98
C VAL A 64 -17.53 0.45 -18.67
N PRO A 65 -17.33 0.43 -20.02
CA PRO A 65 -16.95 -0.78 -20.74
C PRO A 65 -15.48 -1.16 -20.53
N LEU A 66 -15.11 -1.41 -19.27
CA LEU A 66 -13.75 -1.69 -18.83
C LEU A 66 -13.77 -2.77 -17.75
N MET A 67 -12.82 -3.69 -17.81
CA MET A 67 -12.56 -4.68 -16.78
C MET A 67 -11.18 -4.44 -16.18
N ALA A 68 -11.11 -4.43 -14.85
CA ALA A 68 -9.88 -4.47 -14.05
C ALA A 68 -9.76 -5.86 -13.39
N LEU A 69 -8.65 -6.54 -13.61
CA LEU A 69 -8.28 -7.79 -12.95
C LEU A 69 -7.04 -7.54 -12.09
N ARG A 70 -7.10 -7.91 -10.83
CA ARG A 70 -5.97 -7.91 -9.90
C ARG A 70 -5.79 -9.30 -9.38
N PHE A 71 -4.58 -9.80 -9.42
CA PHE A 71 -4.28 -11.12 -8.88
C PHE A 71 -2.92 -11.16 -8.22
N ALA A 72 -2.74 -12.12 -7.32
CA ALA A 72 -1.50 -12.31 -6.62
C ALA A 72 -1.21 -13.79 -6.43
N PHE A 73 0.07 -14.15 -6.58
CA PHE A 73 0.61 -15.42 -6.14
C PHE A 73 1.30 -15.21 -4.80
N SER A 74 0.97 -16.02 -3.79
CA SER A 74 1.73 -16.03 -2.55
C SER A 74 3.17 -16.48 -2.82
N GLY A 75 4.15 -15.85 -2.15
CA GLY A 75 5.57 -16.08 -2.39
C GLY A 75 6.20 -15.01 -3.28
N GLY A 76 6.48 -13.83 -2.69
CA GLY A 76 7.19 -12.72 -3.33
C GLY A 76 8.71 -12.87 -3.23
N ASN A 77 9.43 -11.76 -2.96
CA ASN A 77 10.88 -11.77 -2.89
C ASN A 77 11.46 -12.52 -1.66
N SER A 78 10.64 -12.90 -0.68
CA SER A 78 11.06 -13.86 0.35
C SER A 78 11.40 -15.25 -0.21
N GLN A 79 10.93 -15.56 -1.42
CA GLN A 79 11.21 -16.81 -2.13
C GLN A 79 12.50 -16.78 -2.97
N ASP A 80 13.17 -15.64 -3.04
CA ASP A 80 14.48 -15.55 -3.68
C ASP A 80 15.48 -16.46 -2.97
N LEU A 81 16.23 -17.25 -3.73
CA LEU A 81 17.27 -18.10 -3.16
C LEU A 81 18.44 -17.24 -2.68
N LYS A 82 19.17 -17.72 -1.66
CA LYS A 82 20.35 -17.04 -1.16
C LYS A 82 21.39 -16.86 -2.29
N GLY A 83 21.86 -15.62 -2.46
CA GLY A 83 22.76 -15.22 -3.55
C GLY A 83 22.06 -14.94 -4.88
N LYS A 84 20.73 -15.02 -4.91
CA LYS A 84 19.86 -14.68 -6.05
C LYS A 84 18.79 -13.66 -5.63
N GLU A 85 19.09 -12.82 -4.66
CA GLU A 85 18.21 -11.76 -4.19
C GLU A 85 17.88 -10.82 -5.37
N GLY A 86 16.61 -10.46 -5.50
CA GLY A 86 16.08 -9.61 -6.57
C GLY A 86 15.58 -10.38 -7.80
N VAL A 87 15.54 -11.72 -7.80
CA VAL A 87 14.95 -12.51 -8.90
C VAL A 87 13.45 -12.22 -9.00
N ALA A 88 12.72 -12.13 -7.90
CA ALA A 88 11.30 -11.76 -7.91
C ALA A 88 11.08 -10.38 -8.52
N ASN A 89 11.89 -9.40 -8.18
CA ASN A 89 11.86 -8.07 -8.78
C ASN A 89 12.27 -8.07 -10.25
N PHE A 90 13.27 -8.85 -10.62
CA PHE A 90 13.69 -8.98 -12.01
C PHE A 90 12.56 -9.53 -12.89
N ILE A 91 11.88 -10.58 -12.42
CA ILE A 91 10.80 -11.20 -13.20
C ILE A 91 9.61 -10.26 -13.39
N THR A 92 9.34 -9.32 -12.47
CA THR A 92 8.28 -8.32 -12.69
C THR A 92 8.52 -7.49 -13.95
N ALA A 93 9.79 -7.15 -14.25
CA ALA A 93 10.17 -6.39 -15.42
C ALA A 93 10.36 -7.27 -16.69
N MET A 94 10.12 -8.58 -16.58
CA MET A 94 10.27 -9.51 -17.70
C MET A 94 8.94 -10.08 -18.20
N MET A 95 7.84 -9.94 -17.43
CA MET A 95 6.58 -10.61 -17.74
C MET A 95 5.87 -10.06 -18.98
N ASP A 96 6.22 -8.86 -19.43
CA ASP A 96 5.72 -8.21 -20.65
C ASP A 96 6.80 -8.11 -21.74
N GLU A 97 7.95 -8.75 -21.54
CA GLU A 97 9.09 -8.79 -22.46
C GLU A 97 9.01 -9.98 -23.45
N GLY A 98 7.78 -10.31 -23.86
CA GLY A 98 7.49 -11.39 -24.79
C GLY A 98 7.00 -12.67 -24.13
N ALA A 99 6.10 -13.38 -24.84
CA ALA A 99 5.50 -14.60 -24.33
C ALA A 99 5.09 -15.54 -25.48
N GLY A 100 5.17 -16.85 -25.27
CA GLY A 100 4.93 -17.85 -26.30
C GLY A 100 5.88 -17.66 -27.49
N GLU A 101 5.33 -17.47 -28.70
CA GLU A 101 6.11 -17.20 -29.91
C GLU A 101 6.32 -15.69 -30.15
N ILE A 102 5.65 -14.82 -29.37
CA ILE A 102 5.67 -13.37 -29.55
C ILE A 102 6.88 -12.78 -28.83
N LYS A 103 7.76 -12.10 -29.55
CA LYS A 103 8.92 -11.42 -28.98
C LYS A 103 8.55 -10.09 -28.33
N SER A 104 9.45 -9.53 -27.51
CA SER A 104 9.24 -8.33 -26.71
C SER A 104 8.62 -7.15 -27.49
N ALA A 105 9.23 -6.71 -28.59
CA ALA A 105 8.73 -5.55 -29.35
C ALA A 105 7.32 -5.78 -29.91
N GLU A 106 7.04 -6.96 -30.48
CA GLU A 106 5.72 -7.32 -30.99
C GLU A 106 4.69 -7.48 -29.86
N PHE A 107 5.12 -7.97 -28.68
CA PHE A 107 4.23 -8.11 -27.54
C PHE A 107 3.75 -6.74 -27.03
N GLN A 108 4.66 -5.78 -26.92
CA GLN A 108 4.35 -4.41 -26.55
C GLN A 108 3.45 -3.73 -27.60
N GLU A 109 3.77 -3.86 -28.89
CA GLU A 109 2.94 -3.33 -29.99
C GLU A 109 1.51 -3.87 -29.93
N ARG A 110 1.33 -5.18 -29.73
CA ARG A 110 0.01 -5.80 -29.60
C ARG A 110 -0.77 -5.30 -28.39
N MET A 111 -0.09 -5.07 -27.26
CA MET A 111 -0.72 -4.48 -26.06
C MET A 111 -1.21 -3.04 -26.34
N GLU A 112 -0.39 -2.23 -27.02
CA GLU A 112 -0.72 -0.85 -27.36
C GLU A 112 -1.90 -0.78 -28.34
N GLU A 113 -1.91 -1.62 -29.40
CA GLU A 113 -2.99 -1.67 -30.40
C GLU A 113 -4.38 -1.92 -29.80
N ILE A 114 -4.45 -2.68 -28.71
CA ILE A 114 -5.73 -3.01 -28.05
C ILE A 114 -5.96 -2.20 -26.78
N ALA A 115 -5.13 -1.17 -26.51
CA ALA A 115 -5.19 -0.37 -25.29
C ALA A 115 -5.22 -1.21 -23.99
N MET A 116 -4.53 -2.34 -24.00
CA MET A 116 -4.35 -3.21 -22.84
C MET A 116 -3.33 -2.60 -21.89
N ARG A 117 -3.62 -2.63 -20.60
CA ARG A 117 -2.64 -2.29 -19.54
C ARG A 117 -2.34 -3.54 -18.73
N MET A 118 -1.08 -3.84 -18.63
CA MET A 118 -0.57 -4.92 -17.79
C MET A 118 0.67 -4.42 -17.05
N SER A 119 0.74 -4.69 -15.75
CA SER A 119 1.93 -4.40 -14.93
C SER A 119 2.08 -5.45 -13.85
N TRP A 120 3.31 -5.60 -13.39
CA TRP A 120 3.69 -6.60 -12.41
C TRP A 120 4.46 -5.95 -11.28
N ASP A 121 4.29 -6.46 -10.08
CA ASP A 121 4.95 -5.96 -8.89
C ASP A 121 5.24 -7.10 -7.93
N ASP A 122 6.16 -6.89 -6.98
CA ASP A 122 6.45 -7.85 -5.94
C ASP A 122 6.49 -7.20 -4.55
N SER A 123 6.25 -8.01 -3.55
CA SER A 123 6.46 -7.65 -2.16
C SER A 123 7.24 -8.77 -1.47
N LYS A 124 7.42 -8.66 -0.14
CA LYS A 124 8.03 -9.76 0.63
C LYS A 124 7.26 -11.08 0.45
N ASP A 125 5.93 -11.02 0.40
CA ASP A 125 5.06 -12.20 0.51
C ASP A 125 4.27 -12.54 -0.75
N SER A 126 4.28 -11.67 -1.76
CA SER A 126 3.42 -11.87 -2.92
C SER A 126 4.03 -11.31 -4.19
N PHE A 127 3.68 -11.95 -5.30
CA PHE A 127 3.91 -11.48 -6.65
C PHE A 127 2.56 -11.07 -7.25
N TYR A 128 2.47 -9.84 -7.76
CA TYR A 128 1.21 -9.24 -8.20
C TYR A 128 1.16 -9.10 -9.72
N GLY A 129 -0.04 -9.33 -10.28
CA GLY A 129 -0.38 -8.97 -11.64
C GLY A 129 -1.58 -8.01 -11.66
N ASN A 130 -1.42 -6.92 -12.39
CA ASN A 130 -2.45 -5.93 -12.64
C ASN A 130 -2.78 -5.96 -14.13
N PHE A 131 -4.06 -6.08 -14.45
CA PHE A 131 -4.52 -6.15 -15.82
C PHE A 131 -5.78 -5.30 -15.98
N GLU A 132 -5.83 -4.51 -17.07
CA GLU A 132 -6.99 -3.69 -17.43
C GLU A 132 -7.18 -3.73 -18.94
N THR A 133 -8.44 -3.85 -19.37
CA THR A 133 -8.79 -3.86 -20.79
C THR A 133 -10.19 -3.33 -21.02
N LEU A 134 -10.42 -2.78 -22.21
CA LEU A 134 -11.76 -2.46 -22.68
C LEU A 134 -12.52 -3.76 -22.99
N THR A 135 -13.83 -3.76 -22.74
CA THR A 135 -14.70 -4.92 -23.02
C THR A 135 -14.61 -5.36 -24.47
N SER A 136 -14.52 -4.41 -25.42
CA SER A 136 -14.39 -4.70 -26.87
C SER A 136 -13.11 -5.45 -27.25
N ASN A 137 -12.07 -5.34 -26.44
CA ASN A 137 -10.75 -5.94 -26.71
C ASN A 137 -10.44 -7.12 -25.80
N ARG A 138 -11.39 -7.49 -24.91
CA ARG A 138 -11.18 -8.45 -23.82
C ARG A 138 -10.60 -9.79 -24.29
N GLU A 139 -11.11 -10.37 -25.38
CA GLU A 139 -10.62 -11.68 -25.86
C GLU A 139 -9.14 -11.63 -26.25
N LYS A 140 -8.72 -10.64 -27.04
CA LYS A 140 -7.32 -10.47 -27.43
C LYS A 140 -6.42 -10.17 -26.25
N ALA A 141 -6.89 -9.34 -25.32
CA ALA A 141 -6.12 -8.98 -24.13
C ALA A 141 -5.95 -10.17 -23.18
N VAL A 142 -6.99 -11.00 -23.01
CA VAL A 142 -6.94 -12.24 -22.21
C VAL A 142 -5.96 -13.25 -22.81
N GLU A 143 -5.88 -13.35 -24.15
CA GLU A 143 -4.91 -14.21 -24.82
C GLU A 143 -3.46 -13.78 -24.51
N LEU A 144 -3.16 -12.48 -24.57
CA LEU A 144 -1.84 -11.95 -24.21
C LEU A 144 -1.54 -12.16 -22.74
N LEU A 145 -2.50 -11.91 -21.83
CA LEU A 145 -2.34 -12.18 -20.40
C LEU A 145 -2.04 -13.66 -20.14
N LYS A 146 -2.79 -14.57 -20.76
CA LYS A 146 -2.56 -16.02 -20.68
C LYS A 146 -1.13 -16.38 -21.08
N LEU A 147 -0.66 -15.85 -22.20
CA LEU A 147 0.71 -16.10 -22.66
C LEU A 147 1.74 -15.57 -21.66
N ALA A 148 1.59 -14.33 -21.18
CA ALA A 148 2.48 -13.72 -20.20
C ALA A 148 2.56 -14.56 -18.91
N VAL A 149 1.41 -15.01 -18.39
CA VAL A 149 1.35 -15.79 -17.13
C VAL A 149 1.88 -17.22 -17.31
N THR A 150 1.65 -17.86 -18.47
CA THR A 150 1.93 -19.29 -18.62
C THR A 150 3.20 -19.60 -19.42
N LYS A 151 3.65 -18.70 -20.29
CA LYS A 151 4.75 -18.92 -21.23
C LYS A 151 5.65 -17.68 -21.42
N PRO A 152 6.12 -17.03 -20.32
CA PRO A 152 7.06 -15.91 -20.46
C PRO A 152 8.35 -16.41 -21.13
N ARG A 153 8.96 -15.57 -21.98
CA ARG A 153 10.10 -16.03 -22.81
C ARG A 153 11.43 -15.96 -22.12
N PHE A 154 11.71 -14.91 -21.39
CA PHE A 154 13.04 -14.66 -20.80
C PHE A 154 14.20 -14.72 -21.82
N ASP A 155 13.99 -14.13 -23.00
CA ASP A 155 14.99 -14.09 -24.05
C ASP A 155 16.24 -13.35 -23.59
N LYS A 156 17.41 -13.83 -24.03
CA LYS A 156 18.69 -13.33 -23.52
C LYS A 156 18.90 -11.82 -23.74
N ASP A 157 18.49 -11.29 -24.88
CA ASP A 157 18.60 -9.86 -25.22
C ASP A 157 17.71 -8.98 -24.31
N ALA A 158 16.48 -9.40 -24.03
CA ALA A 158 15.60 -8.75 -23.07
C ALA A 158 16.14 -8.84 -21.63
N VAL A 159 16.60 -10.03 -21.20
CA VAL A 159 17.22 -10.23 -19.89
C VAL A 159 18.46 -9.34 -19.72
N ASP A 160 19.31 -9.23 -20.73
CA ASP A 160 20.51 -8.40 -20.65
C ASP A 160 20.17 -6.91 -20.60
N ARG A 161 19.16 -6.44 -21.35
CA ARG A 161 18.67 -5.06 -21.32
C ARG A 161 18.07 -4.71 -19.97
N ILE A 162 17.15 -5.54 -19.44
CA ILE A 162 16.51 -5.32 -18.14
C ILE A 162 17.54 -5.40 -17.01
N ARG A 163 18.51 -6.32 -17.08
CA ARG A 163 19.62 -6.36 -16.11
C ARG A 163 20.35 -5.03 -16.01
N GLN A 164 20.73 -4.42 -17.14
CA GLN A 164 21.41 -3.12 -17.13
C GLN A 164 20.54 -2.03 -16.49
N GLN A 165 19.24 -2.04 -16.75
CA GLN A 165 18.29 -1.11 -16.15
C GLN A 165 18.19 -1.31 -14.62
N LEU A 166 18.10 -2.56 -14.14
CA LEU A 166 18.04 -2.87 -12.72
C LEU A 166 19.35 -2.49 -12.00
N LEU A 167 20.51 -2.76 -12.61
CA LEU A 167 21.81 -2.35 -12.07
C LEU A 167 21.94 -0.83 -11.97
N ALA A 168 21.42 -0.08 -12.95
CA ALA A 168 21.34 1.37 -12.88
C ALA A 168 20.44 1.82 -11.74
N ASN A 169 19.26 1.21 -11.61
CA ASN A 169 18.30 1.53 -10.52
C ASN A 169 18.89 1.25 -9.14
N ILE A 170 19.62 0.15 -8.97
CA ILE A 170 20.34 -0.16 -7.71
C ILE A 170 21.38 0.93 -7.44
N SER A 171 22.16 1.33 -8.46
CA SER A 171 23.19 2.38 -8.30
C SER A 171 22.61 3.75 -7.93
N TYR A 172 21.38 4.08 -8.37
CA TYR A 172 20.66 5.25 -7.91
C TYR A 172 20.16 5.08 -6.46
N SER A 173 19.58 3.92 -6.14
CA SER A 173 19.05 3.61 -4.81
C SER A 173 20.14 3.62 -3.72
N GLU A 174 21.37 3.25 -4.04
CA GLU A 174 22.52 3.33 -3.12
C GLU A 174 22.92 4.78 -2.76
N LYS A 175 22.46 5.77 -3.51
CA LYS A 175 22.69 7.20 -3.25
C LYS A 175 21.48 7.89 -2.62
N ASP A 176 20.37 7.16 -2.49
CA ASP A 176 19.13 7.64 -1.90
C ASP A 176 19.12 7.31 -0.40
N PRO A 177 19.21 8.30 0.50
CA PRO A 177 19.29 8.06 1.94
C PRO A 177 18.05 7.34 2.49
N ASP A 178 16.85 7.55 1.94
CA ASP A 178 15.63 6.86 2.35
C ASP A 178 15.71 5.37 2.04
N LYS A 179 16.16 5.02 0.83
CA LYS A 179 16.33 3.62 0.40
C LYS A 179 17.40 2.89 1.21
N VAL A 180 18.52 3.57 1.43
CA VAL A 180 19.62 3.01 2.24
C VAL A 180 19.19 2.81 3.69
N ALA A 181 18.48 3.78 4.29
CA ALA A 181 17.97 3.68 5.65
C ALA A 181 16.94 2.54 5.79
N GLY A 182 15.99 2.44 4.86
CA GLY A 182 14.97 1.40 4.85
C GLY A 182 15.56 0.00 4.71
N ASN A 183 16.45 -0.21 3.74
CA ASN A 183 17.13 -1.49 3.54
C ASN A 183 17.97 -1.90 4.75
N ALA A 184 18.69 -0.94 5.35
CA ALA A 184 19.48 -1.19 6.55
C ALA A 184 18.60 -1.52 7.75
N TRP A 185 17.43 -0.90 7.88
CA TRP A 185 16.47 -1.20 8.92
C TRP A 185 15.95 -2.63 8.80
N PHE A 186 15.50 -3.04 7.59
CA PHE A 186 15.05 -4.41 7.35
C PHE A 186 16.16 -5.43 7.59
N ALA A 187 17.38 -5.16 7.15
CA ALA A 187 18.53 -6.04 7.36
C ALA A 187 18.84 -6.21 8.86
N MET A 188 18.66 -5.15 9.66
CA MET A 188 18.89 -5.19 11.11
C MET A 188 17.73 -5.84 11.86
N ALA A 189 16.48 -5.48 11.51
CA ALA A 189 15.29 -6.00 12.17
C ALA A 189 15.04 -7.48 11.87
N PHE A 190 15.50 -7.99 10.72
CA PHE A 190 15.28 -9.35 10.25
C PHE A 190 16.59 -10.04 9.86
N GLU A 191 17.61 -9.90 10.70
CA GLU A 191 18.92 -10.50 10.48
C GLU A 191 18.82 -12.02 10.33
N GLY A 192 19.41 -12.56 9.25
CA GLY A 192 19.37 -13.98 8.92
C GLY A 192 18.05 -14.49 8.30
N HIS A 193 17.01 -13.69 8.28
CA HIS A 193 15.70 -14.03 7.71
C HIS A 193 15.55 -13.49 6.27
N PRO A 194 14.75 -14.14 5.38
CA PRO A 194 14.50 -13.64 4.03
C PRO A 194 14.01 -12.18 3.97
N TYR A 195 13.24 -11.71 4.95
CA TYR A 195 12.76 -10.33 5.00
C TYR A 195 13.88 -9.30 5.16
N GLY A 196 15.02 -9.67 5.76
CA GLY A 196 16.19 -8.81 5.88
C GLY A 196 16.99 -8.65 4.58
N ARG A 197 16.68 -9.42 3.54
CA ARG A 197 17.35 -9.31 2.24
C ARG A 197 16.84 -8.13 1.45
N PRO A 198 17.68 -7.46 0.62
CA PRO A 198 17.23 -6.38 -0.24
C PRO A 198 16.26 -6.91 -1.31
N SER A 199 15.05 -6.34 -1.39
CA SER A 199 14.02 -6.81 -2.32
C SER A 199 14.44 -6.66 -3.79
N ASN A 200 15.19 -5.60 -4.13
CA ASN A 200 15.66 -5.36 -5.48
C ASN A 200 17.00 -6.08 -5.79
N GLY A 201 17.48 -6.91 -4.84
CA GLY A 201 18.79 -7.54 -4.96
C GLY A 201 19.96 -6.60 -4.68
N THR A 202 21.17 -7.10 -4.97
CA THR A 202 22.42 -6.35 -4.97
C THR A 202 23.00 -6.31 -6.38
N LYS A 203 24.04 -5.49 -6.62
CA LYS A 203 24.73 -5.48 -7.91
C LYS A 203 25.28 -6.87 -8.29
N GLU A 204 25.80 -7.58 -7.31
CA GLU A 204 26.38 -8.92 -7.47
C GLU A 204 25.29 -9.94 -7.79
N SER A 205 24.20 -9.96 -7.02
CA SER A 205 23.10 -10.90 -7.24
C SER A 205 22.42 -10.69 -8.59
N ILE A 206 22.08 -9.43 -8.95
CA ILE A 206 21.44 -9.09 -10.23
C ILE A 206 22.36 -9.37 -11.44
N ALA A 207 23.67 -9.08 -11.32
CA ALA A 207 24.62 -9.42 -12.38
C ALA A 207 24.68 -10.94 -12.64
N GLY A 208 24.44 -11.75 -11.59
CA GLY A 208 24.48 -13.21 -11.66
C GLY A 208 23.14 -13.89 -11.98
N VAL A 209 22.02 -13.14 -12.14
CA VAL A 209 20.72 -13.73 -12.52
C VAL A 209 20.76 -14.21 -13.98
N THR A 210 20.24 -15.39 -14.24
CA THR A 210 20.16 -16.01 -15.57
C THR A 210 18.69 -16.21 -16.00
N SER A 211 18.44 -16.42 -17.30
CA SER A 211 17.12 -16.84 -17.79
C SER A 211 16.62 -18.11 -17.08
N ALA A 212 17.51 -19.01 -16.72
CA ALA A 212 17.17 -20.23 -15.98
C ALA A 212 16.70 -19.93 -14.53
N ASP A 213 17.28 -18.94 -13.85
CA ASP A 213 16.83 -18.49 -12.52
C ASP A 213 15.42 -17.91 -12.58
N LEU A 214 15.13 -17.08 -13.58
CA LEU A 214 13.80 -16.50 -13.82
C LEU A 214 12.76 -17.60 -14.11
N ALA A 215 13.09 -18.53 -15.02
CA ALA A 215 12.21 -19.66 -15.34
C ALA A 215 11.99 -20.57 -14.12
N SER A 216 13.01 -20.79 -13.31
CA SER A 216 12.90 -21.56 -12.06
C SER A 216 12.00 -20.88 -11.05
N PHE A 217 12.13 -19.56 -10.83
CA PHE A 217 11.25 -18.80 -9.95
C PHE A 217 9.81 -18.87 -10.44
N HIS A 218 9.56 -18.61 -11.73
CA HIS A 218 8.24 -18.71 -12.33
C HIS A 218 7.61 -20.09 -12.10
N LYS A 219 8.33 -21.16 -12.43
CA LYS A 219 7.85 -22.54 -12.28
C LYS A 219 7.50 -22.91 -10.84
N ARG A 220 8.29 -22.43 -9.85
CA ARG A 220 8.08 -22.75 -8.44
C ARG A 220 6.93 -21.95 -7.81
N ASN A 221 6.77 -20.69 -8.22
CA ASN A 221 5.91 -19.75 -7.52
C ASN A 221 4.54 -19.59 -8.18
N PHE A 222 4.40 -19.82 -9.49
CA PHE A 222 3.13 -19.60 -10.19
C PHE A 222 2.31 -20.89 -10.25
N ALA A 223 1.32 -21.00 -9.35
CA ALA A 223 0.45 -22.17 -9.27
C ALA A 223 -0.98 -21.79 -8.85
N ARG A 224 -1.94 -22.69 -9.08
CA ARG A 224 -3.35 -22.41 -8.79
C ARG A 224 -3.65 -22.35 -7.29
N ASN A 225 -2.97 -23.12 -6.46
CA ASN A 225 -3.23 -23.18 -5.01
C ASN A 225 -2.80 -21.94 -4.23
N ASN A 226 -1.87 -21.14 -4.75
CA ASN A 226 -1.39 -19.91 -4.11
C ASN A 226 -1.86 -18.64 -4.83
N LEU A 227 -2.78 -18.77 -5.79
CA LEU A 227 -3.37 -17.68 -6.57
C LEU A 227 -4.59 -17.08 -5.84
N LYS A 228 -4.68 -15.77 -5.81
CA LYS A 228 -5.85 -14.98 -5.42
C LYS A 228 -6.21 -14.05 -6.56
N VAL A 229 -7.50 -13.94 -6.89
CA VAL A 229 -7.96 -13.14 -8.04
C VAL A 229 -9.16 -12.29 -7.63
N VAL A 230 -9.19 -11.06 -8.11
CA VAL A 230 -10.33 -10.14 -8.02
C VAL A 230 -10.56 -9.51 -9.39
N ALA A 231 -11.80 -9.51 -9.85
CA ALA A 231 -12.25 -8.83 -11.04
C ALA A 231 -13.28 -7.75 -10.68
N VAL A 232 -13.19 -6.59 -11.32
CA VAL A 232 -14.16 -5.50 -11.17
C VAL A 232 -14.41 -4.89 -12.54
N GLY A 233 -15.67 -4.73 -12.92
CA GLY A 233 -16.03 -4.07 -14.15
C GLY A 233 -17.03 -4.83 -15.01
N ASP A 234 -16.99 -4.56 -16.30
CA ASP A 234 -17.95 -5.07 -17.29
C ASP A 234 -17.65 -6.51 -17.68
N ILE A 235 -17.92 -7.41 -16.76
CA ILE A 235 -17.81 -8.87 -16.92
C ILE A 235 -18.81 -9.56 -16.01
N SER A 236 -19.53 -10.55 -16.51
CA SER A 236 -20.43 -11.39 -15.73
C SER A 236 -19.68 -12.53 -15.01
N ALA A 237 -20.31 -13.11 -13.97
CA ALA A 237 -19.75 -14.25 -13.25
C ALA A 237 -19.44 -15.46 -14.17
N ALA A 238 -20.30 -15.73 -15.16
CA ALA A 238 -20.10 -16.82 -16.12
C ALA A 238 -18.89 -16.58 -17.05
N GLU A 239 -18.73 -15.34 -17.53
CA GLU A 239 -17.59 -14.96 -18.35
C GLU A 239 -16.29 -14.97 -17.56
N LEU A 240 -16.31 -14.47 -16.30
CA LEU A 240 -15.17 -14.55 -15.41
C LEU A 240 -14.73 -15.99 -15.15
N GLY A 241 -15.67 -16.89 -14.90
CA GLY A 241 -15.37 -18.31 -14.71
C GLY A 241 -14.60 -18.93 -15.89
N LYS A 242 -14.98 -18.60 -17.13
CA LYS A 242 -14.26 -19.03 -18.34
C LYS A 242 -12.86 -18.37 -18.43
N LEU A 243 -12.79 -17.05 -18.19
CA LEU A 243 -11.53 -16.31 -18.21
C LEU A 243 -10.51 -16.90 -17.22
N LEU A 244 -10.95 -17.24 -16.00
CA LEU A 244 -10.09 -17.84 -14.98
C LEU A 244 -9.47 -19.16 -15.47
N ASP A 245 -10.27 -20.04 -16.07
CA ASP A 245 -9.77 -21.30 -16.61
C ASP A 245 -8.90 -21.11 -17.83
N ASP A 246 -9.23 -20.15 -18.70
CA ASP A 246 -8.44 -19.84 -19.87
C ASP A 246 -7.05 -19.30 -19.51
N VAL A 247 -6.95 -18.38 -18.54
CA VAL A 247 -5.70 -17.75 -18.15
C VAL A 247 -4.88 -18.65 -17.23
N PHE A 248 -5.50 -19.19 -16.17
CA PHE A 248 -4.78 -19.82 -15.08
C PHE A 248 -4.93 -21.35 -15.04
N GLY A 249 -5.89 -21.92 -15.79
CA GLY A 249 -6.18 -23.36 -15.73
C GLY A 249 -5.02 -24.25 -16.15
N GLY A 250 -4.15 -23.77 -17.06
CA GLY A 250 -2.95 -24.50 -17.51
C GLY A 250 -1.76 -24.45 -16.55
N MET A 251 -1.87 -23.75 -15.43
CA MET A 251 -0.79 -23.64 -14.45
C MET A 251 -0.69 -24.89 -13.56
N PRO A 252 0.47 -25.16 -12.94
CA PRO A 252 0.63 -26.19 -11.93
C PRO A 252 -0.45 -26.10 -10.84
N GLU A 253 -0.87 -27.21 -10.30
CA GLU A 253 -1.85 -27.23 -9.19
C GLU A 253 -1.24 -26.65 -7.92
N LYS A 254 0.03 -26.98 -7.62
CA LYS A 254 0.73 -26.63 -6.38
C LYS A 254 2.02 -25.89 -6.67
N ALA A 255 2.24 -24.81 -5.91
CA ALA A 255 3.51 -24.10 -5.86
C ALA A 255 4.53 -24.90 -5.03
N ASP A 256 5.79 -24.75 -5.39
CA ASP A 256 6.96 -25.31 -4.68
C ASP A 256 7.68 -24.19 -3.93
N LEU A 257 6.98 -23.62 -2.91
CA LEU A 257 7.50 -22.51 -2.13
C LEU A 257 8.48 -22.99 -1.05
N VAL A 258 9.53 -22.20 -0.84
CA VAL A 258 10.42 -22.36 0.31
C VAL A 258 9.65 -21.94 1.56
N ASP A 259 9.77 -22.74 2.63
CA ASP A 259 9.16 -22.40 3.91
C ASP A 259 9.86 -21.16 4.53
N VAL A 260 9.06 -20.18 4.90
CA VAL A 260 9.51 -18.93 5.54
C VAL A 260 8.98 -18.91 6.96
N ALA A 261 9.88 -18.92 7.94
CA ALA A 261 9.52 -18.94 9.34
C ALA A 261 8.83 -17.64 9.78
N LYS A 262 7.97 -17.70 10.79
CA LYS A 262 7.51 -16.49 11.48
C LYS A 262 8.65 -15.88 12.27
N ILE A 263 8.74 -14.56 12.28
CA ILE A 263 9.79 -13.83 12.98
C ILE A 263 9.22 -12.52 13.57
N ASP A 264 9.63 -12.20 14.78
CA ASP A 264 9.51 -10.85 15.31
C ASP A 264 10.80 -10.07 15.01
N PRO A 265 10.75 -8.73 14.88
CA PRO A 265 11.97 -7.95 14.72
C PRO A 265 12.99 -8.25 15.81
N VAL A 266 14.20 -8.61 15.39
CA VAL A 266 15.34 -8.81 16.28
C VAL A 266 16.11 -7.49 16.48
N ASN A 267 17.13 -7.48 17.33
CA ASN A 267 17.95 -6.27 17.57
C ASN A 267 17.16 -5.07 18.14
N ALA A 268 16.15 -5.35 18.97
CA ALA A 268 15.36 -4.34 19.64
C ALA A 268 16.25 -3.33 20.41
N GLY A 269 15.94 -2.04 20.29
CA GLY A 269 16.67 -0.94 20.93
C GLY A 269 17.98 -0.53 20.24
N GLN A 270 18.40 -1.22 19.19
CA GLN A 270 19.61 -0.87 18.46
C GLN A 270 19.42 0.35 17.56
N GLN A 271 20.49 1.14 17.42
CA GLN A 271 20.58 2.29 16.55
C GLN A 271 21.85 2.22 15.70
N LYS A 272 21.69 2.21 14.37
CA LYS A 272 22.81 2.18 13.41
C LYS A 272 22.89 3.50 12.66
N ILE A 273 24.10 4.01 12.47
CA ILE A 273 24.37 5.19 11.64
C ILE A 273 25.17 4.74 10.43
N ILE A 274 24.76 5.19 9.25
CA ILE A 274 25.42 5.00 7.98
C ILE A 274 25.81 6.38 7.47
N GLU A 275 27.09 6.67 7.43
CA GLU A 275 27.57 7.97 6.96
C GLU A 275 27.34 8.12 5.45
N MET A 276 26.70 9.22 5.10
CA MET A 276 26.46 9.63 3.72
C MET A 276 26.55 11.15 3.64
N ASP A 277 27.19 11.65 2.59
CA ASP A 277 27.34 13.10 2.38
C ASP A 277 26.07 13.66 1.74
N VAL A 278 25.08 13.96 2.58
CA VAL A 278 23.78 14.50 2.19
C VAL A 278 23.40 15.67 3.09
N PRO A 279 22.67 16.68 2.56
CA PRO A 279 22.30 17.87 3.31
C PRO A 279 21.34 17.61 4.47
N GLN A 280 20.59 16.52 4.41
CA GLN A 280 19.64 16.08 5.43
C GLN A 280 19.88 14.61 5.79
N SER A 281 19.87 14.30 7.07
CA SER A 281 19.84 12.93 7.52
C SER A 281 18.41 12.38 7.45
N VAL A 282 18.30 11.10 7.12
CA VAL A 282 17.05 10.33 7.15
C VAL A 282 17.16 9.27 8.25
N ALA A 283 16.16 9.17 9.10
CA ALA A 283 16.03 8.07 10.04
C ALA A 283 14.78 7.25 9.73
N VAL A 284 14.96 5.94 9.66
CA VAL A 284 13.88 4.94 9.68
C VAL A 284 13.87 4.30 11.06
N PHE A 285 12.70 4.26 11.66
CA PHE A 285 12.50 3.68 13.00
C PHE A 285 11.33 2.69 12.98
N GLY A 286 11.36 1.71 13.89
CA GLY A 286 10.24 0.76 13.94
C GLY A 286 10.30 -0.20 15.11
N LEU A 287 9.19 -0.91 15.29
CA LEU A 287 8.89 -1.89 16.33
C LEU A 287 8.14 -3.08 15.71
N GLY A 288 8.10 -4.20 16.40
CA GLY A 288 7.10 -5.24 16.15
C GLY A 288 5.69 -4.73 16.40
N ALA A 289 4.72 -5.20 15.60
CA ALA A 289 3.32 -4.84 15.72
C ALA A 289 2.42 -6.09 15.77
N MET A 290 1.11 -5.87 15.96
CA MET A 290 0.11 -6.93 15.98
C MET A 290 -0.11 -7.51 14.57
N ALA A 291 -0.20 -8.82 14.47
CA ALA A 291 -0.59 -9.48 13.23
C ALA A 291 -1.97 -9.00 12.76
N ARG A 292 -2.22 -9.03 11.46
CA ARG A 292 -3.45 -8.47 10.86
C ARG A 292 -4.76 -9.06 11.43
N LYS A 293 -4.72 -10.32 11.86
CA LYS A 293 -5.85 -11.02 12.49
C LYS A 293 -5.85 -10.97 14.03
N ASP A 294 -4.92 -10.25 14.65
CA ASP A 294 -4.94 -10.04 16.10
C ASP A 294 -6.19 -9.23 16.48
N PRO A 295 -6.93 -9.59 17.53
CA PRO A 295 -8.11 -8.84 18.00
C PRO A 295 -7.79 -7.37 18.30
N ASP A 296 -6.56 -7.06 18.68
CA ASP A 296 -6.09 -5.70 18.98
C ASP A 296 -5.66 -4.91 17.73
N PHE A 297 -5.63 -5.52 16.55
CA PHE A 297 -5.11 -4.88 15.35
C PHE A 297 -5.85 -3.58 15.00
N MET A 298 -7.19 -3.56 15.13
CA MET A 298 -7.95 -2.37 14.78
C MET A 298 -7.69 -1.21 15.75
N ALA A 299 -7.52 -1.50 17.04
CA ALA A 299 -7.11 -0.49 18.02
C ALA A 299 -5.68 0.01 17.76
N ALA A 300 -4.75 -0.88 17.40
CA ALA A 300 -3.39 -0.50 17.00
C ALA A 300 -3.40 0.38 15.74
N PHE A 301 -4.25 0.10 14.78
CA PHE A 301 -4.42 0.89 13.57
C PHE A 301 -4.93 2.32 13.89
N VAL A 302 -5.90 2.44 14.79
CA VAL A 302 -6.40 3.76 15.28
C VAL A 302 -5.30 4.51 16.03
N ILE A 303 -4.55 3.83 16.91
CA ILE A 303 -3.41 4.43 17.63
C ILE A 303 -2.38 4.96 16.65
N ASN A 304 -2.00 4.16 15.65
CA ASN A 304 -1.04 4.60 14.64
C ASN A 304 -1.55 5.80 13.84
N HIS A 305 -2.84 5.84 13.52
CA HIS A 305 -3.44 7.01 12.85
C HIS A 305 -3.24 8.28 13.68
N ILE A 306 -3.53 8.22 14.98
CA ILE A 306 -3.34 9.36 15.90
C ILE A 306 -1.85 9.71 16.05
N LEU A 307 -0.97 8.71 16.13
CA LEU A 307 0.46 8.91 16.37
C LEU A 307 1.18 9.52 15.18
N GLY A 308 1.10 8.89 14.00
CA GLY A 308 1.89 9.28 12.83
C GLY A 308 1.22 9.03 11.47
N GLY A 309 0.07 8.34 11.43
CA GLY A 309 -0.63 7.98 10.19
C GLY A 309 -1.67 8.99 9.73
N GLY A 310 -2.04 9.97 10.55
CA GLY A 310 -3.08 10.96 10.28
C GLY A 310 -2.61 12.21 9.53
N GLY A 311 -1.43 12.17 8.89
CA GLY A 311 -0.89 13.33 8.18
C GLY A 311 -0.64 14.51 9.13
N PHE A 312 -1.12 15.70 8.76
CA PHE A 312 -0.92 16.92 9.57
C PHE A 312 -1.59 16.89 10.95
N SER A 313 -2.62 16.08 11.14
CA SER A 313 -3.29 15.94 12.45
C SER A 313 -2.61 14.95 13.39
N ALA A 314 -1.57 14.25 12.94
CA ALA A 314 -0.86 13.27 13.74
C ALA A 314 0.07 13.91 14.78
N LYS A 315 0.20 13.28 15.95
CA LYS A 315 1.02 13.80 17.07
C LYS A 315 2.49 13.99 16.69
N LEU A 316 3.07 13.08 15.90
CA LEU A 316 4.45 13.24 15.43
C LEU A 316 4.61 14.49 14.55
N MET A 317 3.66 14.74 13.64
CA MET A 317 3.68 15.95 12.81
C MET A 317 3.50 17.21 13.65
N GLU A 318 2.58 17.21 14.59
CA GLU A 318 2.36 18.33 15.52
C GLU A 318 3.64 18.67 16.30
N GLU A 319 4.30 17.66 16.90
CA GLU A 319 5.42 17.88 17.79
C GLU A 319 6.75 18.17 17.05
N VAL A 320 7.03 17.46 15.96
CA VAL A 320 8.32 17.57 15.25
C VAL A 320 8.29 18.73 14.25
N ARG A 321 7.17 18.88 13.50
CA ARG A 321 7.07 19.87 12.44
C ARG A 321 6.43 21.17 12.89
N GLU A 322 5.19 21.14 13.37
CA GLU A 322 4.40 22.36 13.58
C GLU A 322 4.91 23.18 14.76
N LYS A 323 5.20 22.54 15.89
CA LYS A 323 5.67 23.23 17.09
C LYS A 323 7.14 23.62 17.04
N ARG A 324 8.00 22.87 16.32
CA ARG A 324 9.47 23.04 16.40
C ARG A 324 10.15 23.27 15.06
N GLY A 325 9.46 23.02 13.93
CA GLY A 325 10.04 23.24 12.61
C GLY A 325 11.25 22.35 12.30
N LEU A 326 11.39 21.20 12.99
CA LEU A 326 12.57 20.36 12.87
C LEU A 326 12.58 19.57 11.55
N ALA A 327 11.44 19.08 11.08
CA ALA A 327 11.34 18.27 9.88
C ALA A 327 10.19 18.74 8.98
N TYR A 328 10.30 18.49 7.66
CA TYR A 328 9.20 18.72 6.74
C TYR A 328 8.09 17.66 6.89
N SER A 329 8.48 16.42 7.12
CA SER A 329 7.56 15.32 7.35
C SER A 329 8.12 14.31 8.35
N VAL A 330 7.22 13.77 9.16
CA VAL A 330 7.44 12.61 10.02
C VAL A 330 6.16 11.80 10.03
N TYR A 331 6.26 10.50 9.88
CA TYR A 331 5.09 9.63 9.79
C TYR A 331 5.35 8.25 10.36
N SER A 332 4.28 7.53 10.65
CA SER A 332 4.34 6.09 10.97
C SER A 332 3.17 5.34 10.34
N TYR A 333 3.36 4.06 10.13
CA TYR A 333 2.34 3.15 9.61
C TYR A 333 2.53 1.75 10.18
N ILE A 334 1.44 0.98 10.25
CA ILE A 334 1.50 -0.45 10.55
C ILE A 334 1.52 -1.20 9.23
N GLN A 335 2.49 -2.08 9.07
CA GLN A 335 2.63 -2.93 7.90
C GLN A 335 2.57 -4.41 8.33
N PRO A 336 1.42 -5.05 8.09
CA PRO A 336 1.32 -6.50 8.28
C PRO A 336 2.00 -7.22 7.11
N PHE A 337 2.72 -8.29 7.44
CA PHE A 337 3.28 -9.26 6.53
C PHE A 337 2.72 -10.64 6.87
N GLN A 338 2.96 -11.62 6.01
CA GLN A 338 2.50 -12.99 6.25
C GLN A 338 3.21 -13.63 7.47
N HIS A 339 4.47 -13.30 7.69
CA HIS A 339 5.30 -13.92 8.72
C HIS A 339 5.69 -12.98 9.87
N THR A 340 5.27 -11.73 9.83
CA THR A 340 5.51 -10.72 10.87
C THR A 340 4.53 -9.55 10.74
N SER A 341 4.60 -8.59 11.64
CA SER A 341 3.97 -7.27 11.50
C SER A 341 4.85 -6.22 12.17
N ILE A 342 4.95 -5.05 11.56
CA ILE A 342 5.76 -3.96 12.07
C ILE A 342 4.97 -2.66 12.15
N LEU A 343 5.31 -1.83 13.14
CA LEU A 343 5.07 -0.40 13.12
C LEU A 343 6.37 0.24 12.66
N SER A 344 6.35 0.92 11.53
CA SER A 344 7.50 1.61 10.96
C SER A 344 7.20 3.08 10.74
N GLY A 345 8.22 3.91 10.78
CA GLY A 345 8.12 5.33 10.49
C GLY A 345 9.43 5.89 9.99
N SER A 346 9.37 7.12 9.47
CA SER A 346 10.54 7.83 8.98
C SER A 346 10.46 9.31 9.30
N VAL A 347 11.63 9.93 9.43
CA VAL A 347 11.81 11.37 9.54
C VAL A 347 13.04 11.77 8.73
N ALA A 348 12.91 12.85 7.94
CA ALA A 348 14.01 13.50 7.25
C ALA A 348 14.20 14.93 7.81
N THR A 349 15.40 15.24 8.25
CA THR A 349 15.70 16.54 8.89
C THR A 349 17.15 16.94 8.68
N LYS A 350 17.49 18.20 9.01
CA LYS A 350 18.88 18.68 9.01
C LYS A 350 19.74 17.81 9.93
N ASN A 351 21.01 17.67 9.57
CA ASN A 351 21.96 16.87 10.37
C ASN A 351 22.01 17.29 11.85
N GLU A 352 21.91 18.60 12.13
CA GLU A 352 21.94 19.16 13.49
C GLU A 352 20.67 18.85 14.30
N SER A 353 19.53 18.67 13.62
CA SER A 353 18.21 18.46 14.23
C SER A 353 17.82 16.99 14.42
N MET A 354 18.61 16.05 13.92
CA MET A 354 18.27 14.62 13.95
C MET A 354 18.19 14.08 15.38
N ALA A 355 19.13 14.45 16.24
CA ALA A 355 19.11 13.99 17.64
C ALA A 355 17.82 14.42 18.36
N GLU A 356 17.48 15.71 18.30
CA GLU A 356 16.27 16.26 18.91
C GLU A 356 15.00 15.64 18.32
N SER A 357 14.95 15.45 17.00
CA SER A 357 13.80 14.80 16.34
C SER A 357 13.57 13.36 16.83
N LEU A 358 14.62 12.59 16.99
CA LEU A 358 14.52 11.22 17.51
C LEU A 358 14.12 11.18 18.99
N ASP A 359 14.61 12.14 19.81
CA ASP A 359 14.24 12.24 21.22
C ASP A 359 12.74 12.57 21.37
N ILE A 360 12.21 13.48 20.52
CA ILE A 360 10.78 13.79 20.47
C ILE A 360 9.96 12.58 20.05
N ILE A 361 10.40 11.88 18.99
CA ILE A 361 9.70 10.67 18.51
C ILE A 361 9.63 9.63 19.66
N ARG A 362 10.74 9.37 20.36
CA ARG A 362 10.77 8.45 21.51
C ARG A 362 9.86 8.94 22.65
N ALA A 363 9.88 10.24 22.94
CA ALA A 363 9.03 10.83 23.97
C ALA A 363 7.53 10.69 23.64
N GLU A 364 7.13 10.92 22.40
CA GLU A 364 5.73 10.79 21.98
C GLU A 364 5.28 9.31 21.96
N LEU A 365 6.14 8.38 21.50
CA LEU A 365 5.87 6.94 21.63
C LEU A 365 5.65 6.54 23.10
N LYS A 366 6.53 6.98 23.97
CA LYS A 366 6.42 6.70 25.42
C LYS A 366 5.19 7.32 26.03
N LYS A 367 4.90 8.58 25.75
CA LYS A 367 3.72 9.29 26.22
C LYS A 367 2.43 8.60 25.77
N MET A 368 2.35 8.20 24.49
CA MET A 368 1.22 7.45 23.96
C MET A 368 1.08 6.08 24.63
N ALA A 369 2.19 5.40 24.91
CA ALA A 369 2.18 4.12 25.63
C ALA A 369 1.69 4.25 27.09
N ASP A 370 2.14 5.30 27.79
CA ASP A 370 1.86 5.49 29.23
C ASP A 370 0.45 6.07 29.48
N GLN A 371 0.01 7.01 28.64
CA GLN A 371 -1.21 7.79 28.86
C GLN A 371 -2.33 7.45 27.89
N GLY A 372 -1.97 6.88 26.72
CA GLY A 372 -2.89 6.71 25.59
C GLY A 372 -3.26 8.05 24.92
N PRO A 373 -4.11 8.02 23.89
CA PRO A 373 -4.65 9.22 23.28
C PRO A 373 -5.75 9.84 24.17
N SER A 374 -6.07 11.12 23.92
CA SER A 374 -7.24 11.74 24.52
C SER A 374 -8.55 11.21 23.90
N ALA A 375 -9.68 11.42 24.57
CA ALA A 375 -10.99 11.07 24.02
C ALA A 375 -11.29 11.84 22.72
N SER A 376 -10.85 13.08 22.62
CA SER A 376 -10.99 13.90 21.40
C SER A 376 -10.14 13.36 20.24
N ASP A 377 -8.90 12.94 20.50
CA ASP A 377 -8.05 12.33 19.48
C ASP A 377 -8.67 11.04 18.93
N LEU A 378 -9.22 10.20 19.84
CA LEU A 378 -9.89 8.97 19.45
C LEU A 378 -11.12 9.23 18.57
N GLU A 379 -11.97 10.17 18.99
CA GLU A 379 -13.18 10.51 18.24
C GLU A 379 -12.85 11.09 16.86
N GLY A 380 -11.90 12.02 16.77
CA GLY A 380 -11.44 12.58 15.50
C GLY A 380 -10.84 11.50 14.57
N ALA A 381 -10.08 10.56 15.12
CA ALA A 381 -9.53 9.43 14.35
C ALA A 381 -10.63 8.52 13.81
N LYS A 382 -11.65 8.19 14.63
CA LYS A 382 -12.80 7.39 14.19
C LYS A 382 -13.54 8.06 13.06
N GLN A 383 -13.91 9.34 13.22
CA GLN A 383 -14.63 10.12 12.20
C GLN A 383 -13.86 10.14 10.87
N TYR A 384 -12.56 10.40 10.91
CA TYR A 384 -11.73 10.40 9.71
C TYR A 384 -11.65 9.01 9.05
N LEU A 385 -11.32 7.98 9.85
CA LEU A 385 -11.12 6.62 9.35
C LEU A 385 -12.40 5.99 8.78
N THR A 386 -13.57 6.30 9.33
CA THR A 386 -14.85 5.82 8.82
C THR A 386 -15.33 6.65 7.63
N GLY A 387 -15.24 7.98 7.71
CA GLY A 387 -15.69 8.87 6.64
C GLY A 387 -14.86 8.78 5.36
N SER A 388 -13.53 8.61 5.48
CA SER A 388 -12.64 8.51 4.32
C SER A 388 -12.61 7.11 3.67
N TYR A 389 -13.20 6.09 4.30
CA TYR A 389 -13.08 4.71 3.81
C TYR A 389 -13.72 4.51 2.44
N ALA A 390 -14.87 5.10 2.19
CA ALA A 390 -15.57 5.01 0.91
C ALA A 390 -14.75 5.57 -0.27
N LEU A 391 -13.87 6.56 -0.02
CA LEU A 391 -13.03 7.16 -1.05
C LEU A 391 -11.95 6.21 -1.61
N ARG A 392 -11.79 5.04 -1.01
CA ARG A 392 -10.87 4.00 -1.49
C ARG A 392 -11.46 3.13 -2.60
N PHE A 393 -12.74 3.33 -2.92
CA PHE A 393 -13.52 2.49 -3.84
C PHE A 393 -14.12 3.30 -4.98
N ASP A 394 -13.40 4.32 -5.50
CA ASP A 394 -13.89 5.27 -6.49
C ASP A 394 -13.65 4.83 -7.96
N THR A 395 -12.83 3.81 -8.19
CA THR A 395 -12.54 3.26 -9.53
C THR A 395 -12.46 1.75 -9.48
N ASN A 396 -12.76 1.07 -10.63
CA ASN A 396 -12.65 -0.40 -10.75
C ASN A 396 -11.27 -0.91 -10.31
N SER A 397 -10.22 -0.21 -10.70
CA SER A 397 -8.83 -0.53 -10.35
C SER A 397 -8.58 -0.46 -8.83
N LYS A 398 -9.03 0.62 -8.16
CA LYS A 398 -8.88 0.76 -6.72
C LYS A 398 -9.74 -0.25 -5.95
N ILE A 399 -10.98 -0.47 -6.38
CA ILE A 399 -11.86 -1.49 -5.81
C ILE A 399 -11.16 -2.85 -5.87
N ALA A 400 -10.69 -3.27 -7.06
CA ALA A 400 -10.02 -4.56 -7.24
C ALA A 400 -8.76 -4.68 -6.35
N THR A 401 -7.97 -3.61 -6.22
CA THR A 401 -6.77 -3.58 -5.37
C THR A 401 -7.12 -3.71 -3.89
N GLN A 402 -8.13 -2.98 -3.40
CA GLN A 402 -8.56 -3.09 -2.00
C GLN A 402 -9.10 -4.49 -1.69
N LEU A 403 -9.91 -5.04 -2.58
CA LEU A 403 -10.49 -6.38 -2.42
C LEU A 403 -9.42 -7.47 -2.47
N LEU A 404 -8.41 -7.34 -3.35
CA LEU A 404 -7.30 -8.29 -3.39
C LEU A 404 -6.51 -8.30 -2.07
N GLY A 405 -6.25 -7.13 -1.49
CA GLY A 405 -5.61 -7.03 -0.17
C GLY A 405 -6.42 -7.75 0.91
N LEU A 406 -7.73 -7.54 0.96
CA LEU A 406 -8.60 -8.23 1.92
C LEU A 406 -8.62 -9.75 1.71
N LEU A 407 -8.70 -10.19 0.45
CA LEU A 407 -8.69 -11.60 0.09
C LEU A 407 -7.36 -12.28 0.47
N GLN A 408 -6.22 -11.60 0.28
CA GLN A 408 -4.90 -12.09 0.69
C GLN A 408 -4.77 -12.20 2.22
N GLU A 409 -5.35 -11.25 2.96
CA GLU A 409 -5.39 -11.26 4.42
C GLU A 409 -6.39 -12.29 4.97
N GLY A 410 -7.18 -12.95 4.09
CA GLY A 410 -8.14 -14.00 4.42
C GLY A 410 -9.38 -13.47 5.14
N PHE A 411 -9.84 -12.26 4.76
CA PHE A 411 -11.14 -11.73 5.15
C PHE A 411 -12.24 -12.21 4.21
N GLY A 412 -13.49 -12.14 4.68
CA GLY A 412 -14.67 -12.37 3.87
C GLY A 412 -15.08 -11.14 3.05
N THR A 413 -16.01 -11.34 2.11
CA THR A 413 -16.59 -10.26 1.29
C THR A 413 -17.36 -9.23 2.12
N ASP A 414 -17.85 -9.62 3.29
CA ASP A 414 -18.58 -8.79 4.27
C ASP A 414 -17.69 -7.78 5.01
N TYR A 415 -16.35 -7.94 4.91
CA TYR A 415 -15.43 -7.05 5.65
C TYR A 415 -15.55 -5.59 5.20
N VAL A 416 -15.84 -5.32 3.93
CA VAL A 416 -16.01 -3.96 3.42
C VAL A 416 -17.13 -3.23 4.16
N ASP A 417 -18.25 -3.92 4.44
CA ASP A 417 -19.42 -3.36 5.12
C ASP A 417 -19.26 -3.34 6.65
N THR A 418 -18.46 -4.24 7.20
CA THR A 418 -18.31 -4.40 8.66
C THR A 418 -17.14 -3.62 9.24
N ARG A 419 -16.13 -3.26 8.43
CA ARG A 419 -14.90 -2.60 8.89
C ARG A 419 -15.14 -1.32 9.67
N ASN A 420 -16.08 -0.46 9.24
CA ASN A 420 -16.36 0.80 9.93
C ASN A 420 -16.94 0.54 11.32
N LYS A 421 -17.80 -0.45 11.48
CA LYS A 421 -18.32 -0.87 12.80
C LYS A 421 -17.20 -1.32 13.75
N LEU A 422 -16.18 -1.99 13.22
CA LEU A 422 -15.00 -2.37 14.02
C LEU A 422 -14.21 -1.16 14.50
N VAL A 423 -14.08 -0.11 13.68
CA VAL A 423 -13.44 1.15 14.10
C VAL A 423 -14.29 1.88 15.14
N GLU A 424 -15.59 1.98 14.93
CA GLU A 424 -16.53 2.65 15.83
C GLU A 424 -16.62 1.99 17.21
N ALA A 425 -16.48 0.66 17.25
CA ALA A 425 -16.53 -0.12 18.49
C ALA A 425 -15.32 0.09 19.40
N ILE A 426 -14.19 0.63 18.90
CA ILE A 426 -12.96 0.83 19.70
C ILE A 426 -13.24 1.84 20.83
N THR A 427 -12.95 1.44 22.05
CA THR A 427 -13.09 2.26 23.26
C THR A 427 -11.78 2.97 23.64
N LEU A 428 -11.87 3.97 24.51
CA LEU A 428 -10.70 4.66 25.05
C LEU A 428 -9.82 3.69 25.86
N ASP A 429 -10.41 2.73 26.57
CA ASP A 429 -9.68 1.72 27.33
C ASP A 429 -8.95 0.74 26.40
N ASP A 430 -9.55 0.37 25.26
CA ASP A 430 -8.88 -0.46 24.24
C ASP A 430 -7.64 0.23 23.70
N VAL A 431 -7.73 1.50 23.27
CA VAL A 431 -6.57 2.20 22.73
C VAL A 431 -5.49 2.43 23.78
N LYS A 432 -5.84 2.68 25.06
CA LYS A 432 -4.86 2.78 26.16
C LYS A 432 -4.14 1.45 26.39
N ARG A 433 -4.90 0.38 26.50
CA ARG A 433 -4.35 -0.97 26.70
C ARG A 433 -3.44 -1.38 25.55
N VAL A 434 -3.88 -1.16 24.31
CA VAL A 434 -3.15 -1.56 23.11
C VAL A 434 -1.95 -0.66 22.87
N ALA A 435 -2.02 0.66 23.16
CA ALA A 435 -0.88 1.55 23.09
C ALA A 435 0.29 1.07 23.98
N LYS A 436 -0.02 0.66 25.21
CA LYS A 436 0.96 0.10 26.13
C LYS A 436 1.56 -1.24 25.62
N ARG A 437 0.76 -2.05 24.95
CA ARG A 437 1.23 -3.31 24.34
C ARG A 437 2.11 -3.07 23.11
N LEU A 438 1.74 -2.10 22.25
CA LEU A 438 2.38 -1.84 20.97
C LEU A 438 3.65 -1.00 21.09
N LEU A 439 3.59 0.12 21.83
CA LEU A 439 4.60 1.18 21.78
C LEU A 439 5.68 0.99 22.86
N LYS A 440 6.50 -0.03 22.67
CA LYS A 440 7.66 -0.30 23.55
C LYS A 440 8.84 0.55 23.09
N SER A 441 8.88 1.83 23.50
CA SER A 441 9.87 2.82 23.06
C SER A 441 11.32 2.38 23.23
N ASP A 442 11.63 1.61 24.28
CA ASP A 442 12.98 1.08 24.55
C ASP A 442 13.41 0.01 23.53
N GLY A 443 12.45 -0.61 22.85
CA GLY A 443 12.68 -1.57 21.77
C GLY A 443 12.83 -0.96 20.39
N LEU A 444 12.78 0.38 20.25
CA LEU A 444 12.79 1.06 18.96
C LEU A 444 14.09 0.80 18.21
N ILE A 445 13.99 0.10 17.09
CA ILE A 445 15.08 -0.12 16.15
C ILE A 445 15.19 1.12 15.25
N VAL A 446 16.37 1.68 15.11
CA VAL A 446 16.60 2.92 14.33
C VAL A 446 17.78 2.76 13.38
N THR A 447 17.60 3.15 12.14
CA THR A 447 18.71 3.33 11.18
C THR A 447 18.72 4.76 10.70
N ILE A 448 19.89 5.36 10.66
CA ILE A 448 20.09 6.75 10.27
C ILE A 448 21.10 6.78 9.13
N VAL A 449 20.78 7.51 8.07
CA VAL A 449 21.69 7.77 6.95
C VAL A 449 21.93 9.25 6.84
N GLY A 450 23.18 9.65 6.83
CA GLY A 450 23.61 11.06 6.79
C GLY A 450 24.82 11.32 7.68
N LYS A 451 24.98 12.55 8.12
CA LYS A 451 26.01 12.98 9.08
C LYS A 451 25.37 13.66 10.31
N PRO A 452 24.53 12.92 11.07
CA PRO A 452 23.78 13.52 12.17
C PRO A 452 24.72 14.01 13.27
N ALA A 453 24.53 15.24 13.72
CA ALA A 453 25.26 15.77 14.88
C ALA A 453 24.68 15.21 16.19
N ASN A 454 25.56 14.95 17.14
CA ASN A 454 25.17 14.52 18.52
C ASN A 454 24.36 13.21 18.62
N VAL A 455 24.37 12.40 17.59
CA VAL A 455 23.76 11.06 17.60
C VAL A 455 24.85 10.00 17.70
N LYS A 456 24.67 9.02 18.57
CA LYS A 456 25.61 7.91 18.74
C LYS A 456 24.96 6.58 18.34
N PRO A 457 25.70 5.65 17.74
CA PRO A 457 25.21 4.28 17.57
C PRO A 457 24.87 3.65 18.93
N ILE A 458 23.83 2.84 18.95
CA ILE A 458 23.45 2.03 20.12
C ILE A 458 23.49 0.58 19.70
N SER A 459 24.41 -0.19 20.26
CA SER A 459 24.47 -1.65 20.09
C SER A 459 23.76 -2.29 21.28
N ALA A 460 23.00 -3.36 21.07
CA ALA A 460 22.45 -4.13 22.17
C ALA A 460 23.61 -4.67 23.01
N THR A 461 23.57 -4.42 24.29
CA THR A 461 24.31 -5.25 25.27
C THR A 461 23.66 -6.63 25.22
N VAL A 462 24.31 -7.60 24.57
CA VAL A 462 23.89 -9.00 24.63
C VAL A 462 23.90 -9.37 26.14
N PRO A 463 22.75 -9.70 26.79
CA PRO A 463 22.80 -10.33 28.10
C PRO A 463 23.52 -11.64 27.88
N GLY A 464 24.64 -11.82 28.60
CA GLY A 464 25.46 -13.01 28.51
C GLY A 464 24.57 -14.25 28.57
N ARG A 465 24.71 -15.14 27.61
CA ARG A 465 24.24 -16.52 27.76
C ARG A 465 25.06 -17.14 28.88
N GLY A 466 24.48 -17.11 30.10
CA GLY A 466 24.93 -17.95 31.19
C GLY A 466 24.38 -19.36 31.06
#